data_292fd07d25f94aa61d3447997f70f680
#
_entry.id   292fd07d25f94aa61d3447997f70f680
#
_cell.length_a   1.000
_cell.length_b   1.000
_cell.length_c   1.000
_cell.angle_alpha   90.00
_cell.angle_beta   90.00
_cell.angle_gamma   90.00
#
_symmetry.space_group_name_H-M   'P 1'
#
loop_
_entity.id
_entity.type
_entity.pdbx_description
1 polymer ?
#
loop_
_entity_poly.entity_id
_entity_poly.type
_entity_poly.pdbx_seq_one_letter_code
_entity_poly.pdbx_strand_id
1 'polypeptide(L)'
;IFQRIDVREGLSYQVNCMTVSHRTGHAWMGTKNGIGRFDGYEQKKYLNCNIDQLVEDRNNNIWALGSEGVFLYDAVNDTFYRACDLNGNLISASSICLWDDGVFFGGFDKLYKYDYKTGKIALFRSITSNIKFQITDLYRFDSHTLLAANRWVGALLIDIRTGHTRDVPFDCRDVVTMLPDSKGNFWVTPYCKGVQCYNKNGKLLHTYHTGNSSMQSNIVLALAEYDGHIWIGTDGKGIAVLNPENNQMDVLTHIPGDAYSLPSNSILSFYADPENGIWAGSVRSGMFNIK
;
A
#
# COMPACT_ATOMS: atom_id res chain seq x y z
N ILE A 1 3.05 16.19 17.06
CA ILE A 1 4.47 16.48 16.71
C ILE A 1 4.81 15.66 15.47
N PHE A 2 5.38 16.29 14.44
CA PHE A 2 5.81 15.63 13.23
C PHE A 2 7.31 15.33 13.34
N GLN A 3 7.69 14.04 13.32
CA GLN A 3 9.08 13.63 13.23
C GLN A 3 9.39 13.33 11.76
N ARG A 4 10.18 14.19 11.12
CA ARG A 4 10.58 14.04 9.72
C ARG A 4 11.85 13.19 9.62
N ILE A 5 11.87 12.26 8.67
CA ILE A 5 13.07 11.59 8.21
C ILE A 5 13.37 12.12 6.81
N ASP A 6 14.45 12.92 6.73
CA ASP A 6 14.89 13.45 5.44
C ASP A 6 15.53 12.35 4.61
N VAL A 7 15.19 12.33 3.34
CA VAL A 7 15.81 11.44 2.36
C VAL A 7 17.20 12.00 2.06
N ARG A 8 18.24 11.21 2.40
CA ARG A 8 19.63 11.59 2.18
C ARG A 8 20.14 11.09 0.84
N GLU A 9 21.38 11.47 0.53
CA GLU A 9 22.08 11.35 -0.75
C GLU A 9 21.72 10.14 -1.62
N GLY A 10 21.32 10.42 -2.86
CA GLY A 10 21.08 9.42 -3.90
C GLY A 10 19.70 8.80 -3.92
N LEU A 11 18.81 9.08 -2.94
CA LEU A 11 17.41 8.68 -2.96
C LEU A 11 16.51 9.83 -3.44
N SER A 12 15.38 9.47 -4.04
CA SER A 12 14.34 10.44 -4.41
C SER A 12 13.55 10.89 -3.17
N TYR A 13 13.22 12.17 -3.09
CA TYR A 13 12.30 12.70 -2.07
C TYR A 13 10.86 12.17 -2.21
N GLN A 14 10.54 11.58 -3.36
CA GLN A 14 9.27 10.92 -3.58
C GLN A 14 9.27 9.54 -2.91
N VAL A 15 8.54 9.42 -1.81
CA VAL A 15 8.36 8.16 -1.07
C VAL A 15 7.02 7.54 -1.44
N ASN A 16 7.08 6.45 -2.22
CA ASN A 16 5.91 5.76 -2.74
C ASN A 16 5.31 4.78 -1.72
N CYS A 17 6.16 4.19 -0.88
CA CYS A 17 5.77 3.20 0.11
C CYS A 17 6.77 3.16 1.26
N MET A 18 6.37 2.57 2.39
CA MET A 18 7.22 2.42 3.55
C MET A 18 6.77 1.27 4.44
N THR A 19 7.69 0.77 5.24
CA THR A 19 7.40 -0.16 6.34
C THR A 19 8.43 0.03 7.45
N VAL A 20 8.08 -0.34 8.68
CA VAL A 20 9.01 -0.38 9.80
C VAL A 20 9.20 -1.82 10.21
N SER A 21 10.45 -2.28 10.30
CA SER A 21 10.73 -3.64 10.73
C SER A 21 10.45 -3.81 12.20
N HIS A 22 9.55 -4.72 12.54
CA HIS A 22 9.20 -5.07 13.92
C HIS A 22 10.37 -5.69 14.67
N ARG A 23 11.26 -6.38 13.94
CA ARG A 23 12.43 -7.03 14.54
C ARG A 23 13.55 -6.06 14.88
N THR A 24 13.81 -5.07 14.02
CA THR A 24 14.99 -4.19 14.14
C THR A 24 14.65 -2.75 14.44
N GLY A 25 13.39 -2.33 14.29
CA GLY A 25 12.97 -0.93 14.36
C GLY A 25 13.42 -0.08 13.18
N HIS A 26 14.08 -0.67 12.18
CA HIS A 26 14.53 0.08 11.01
C HIS A 26 13.35 0.53 10.15
N ALA A 27 13.34 1.79 9.76
CA ALA A 27 12.38 2.31 8.80
C ALA A 27 12.90 2.09 7.37
N TRP A 28 12.07 1.48 6.54
CA TRP A 28 12.32 1.23 5.14
C TRP A 28 11.43 2.10 4.27
N MET A 29 12.00 2.77 3.30
CA MET A 29 11.28 3.64 2.37
C MET A 29 11.57 3.23 0.92
N GLY A 30 10.51 2.98 0.16
CA GLY A 30 10.56 2.75 -1.28
C GLY A 30 10.37 4.06 -2.02
N THR A 31 11.32 4.37 -2.89
CA THR A 31 11.34 5.64 -3.61
C THR A 31 11.35 5.41 -5.13
N LYS A 32 11.25 6.48 -5.89
CA LYS A 32 11.33 6.45 -7.35
C LYS A 32 12.66 5.88 -7.88
N ASN A 33 13.73 5.88 -7.08
CA ASN A 33 15.06 5.45 -7.52
C ASN A 33 15.80 4.57 -6.51
N GLY A 34 15.08 3.77 -5.75
CA GLY A 34 15.65 2.77 -4.86
C GLY A 34 14.95 2.66 -3.52
N ILE A 35 15.58 1.88 -2.63
CA ILE A 35 15.14 1.66 -1.26
C ILE A 35 16.10 2.37 -0.33
N GLY A 36 15.57 3.09 0.66
CA GLY A 36 16.30 3.60 1.81
C GLY A 36 16.00 2.79 3.06
N ARG A 37 17.02 2.44 3.84
CA ARG A 37 16.87 1.96 5.22
C ARG A 37 17.42 3.00 6.17
N PHE A 38 16.65 3.39 7.15
CA PHE A 38 17.05 4.29 8.23
C PHE A 38 17.02 3.54 9.57
N ASP A 39 18.12 3.57 10.30
CA ASP A 39 18.30 2.86 11.57
C ASP A 39 18.19 3.77 12.80
N GLY A 40 17.81 5.04 12.60
CA GLY A 40 17.78 6.08 13.61
C GLY A 40 18.96 7.06 13.53
N TYR A 41 20.06 6.70 12.87
CA TYR A 41 21.27 7.50 12.73
C TYR A 41 21.72 7.65 11.29
N GLU A 42 21.79 6.55 10.55
CA GLU A 42 22.29 6.49 9.20
C GLU A 42 21.23 6.00 8.22
N GLN A 43 21.37 6.43 6.98
CA GLN A 43 20.54 5.98 5.88
C GLN A 43 21.39 5.25 4.86
N LYS A 44 21.03 4.00 4.56
CA LYS A 44 21.65 3.19 3.53
C LYS A 44 20.72 3.04 2.33
N LYS A 45 21.26 3.19 1.13
CA LYS A 45 20.55 3.00 -0.13
C LYS A 45 20.78 1.60 -0.69
N TYR A 46 19.71 1.01 -1.24
CA TYR A 46 19.70 -0.24 -1.98
C TYR A 46 18.95 -0.04 -3.30
N LEU A 47 19.31 -0.79 -4.30
CA LEU A 47 18.71 -0.78 -5.64
C LEU A 47 18.76 0.60 -6.34
N ASN A 48 18.45 0.62 -7.64
CA ASN A 48 18.38 1.84 -8.44
C ASN A 48 17.16 1.86 -9.35
N CYS A 49 16.04 1.26 -8.93
CA CYS A 49 14.80 1.21 -9.68
C CYS A 49 13.65 1.81 -8.87
N ASN A 50 12.54 2.12 -9.54
CA ASN A 50 11.33 2.57 -8.86
C ASN A 50 10.77 1.45 -7.99
N ILE A 51 10.44 1.77 -6.73
CA ILE A 51 9.85 0.85 -5.76
C ILE A 51 8.44 1.32 -5.44
N ASP A 52 7.47 0.45 -5.66
CA ASP A 52 6.05 0.76 -5.52
C ASP A 52 5.45 0.21 -4.23
N GLN A 53 5.97 -0.91 -3.71
CA GLN A 53 5.52 -1.50 -2.45
C GLN A 53 6.70 -2.04 -1.64
N LEU A 54 6.60 -1.91 -0.32
CA LEU A 54 7.47 -2.50 0.69
C LEU A 54 6.59 -3.09 1.79
N VAL A 55 6.85 -4.34 2.16
CA VAL A 55 6.13 -4.99 3.26
C VAL A 55 7.08 -5.84 4.08
N GLU A 56 6.88 -5.89 5.39
CA GLU A 56 7.47 -6.92 6.26
C GLU A 56 6.44 -8.03 6.46
N ASP A 57 6.84 -9.27 6.19
CA ASP A 57 5.97 -10.42 6.46
C ASP A 57 6.12 -10.91 7.92
N ARG A 58 5.25 -11.82 8.34
CA ARG A 58 5.26 -12.34 9.72
C ARG A 58 6.54 -13.09 10.13
N ASN A 59 7.38 -13.47 9.16
CA ASN A 59 8.68 -14.07 9.40
C ASN A 59 9.80 -13.03 9.40
N ASN A 60 9.45 -11.75 9.42
CA ASN A 60 10.33 -10.58 9.34
C ASN A 60 11.14 -10.50 8.03
N ASN A 61 10.66 -11.09 6.96
CA ASN A 61 11.24 -10.87 5.64
C ASN A 61 10.75 -9.53 5.10
N ILE A 62 11.67 -8.74 4.56
CA ILE A 62 11.35 -7.48 3.87
C ILE A 62 11.25 -7.77 2.37
N TRP A 63 10.04 -7.64 1.86
CA TRP A 63 9.73 -7.76 0.45
C TRP A 63 9.63 -6.39 -0.18
N ALA A 64 10.21 -6.23 -1.36
CA ALA A 64 10.07 -5.03 -2.18
C ALA A 64 9.53 -5.38 -3.56
N LEU A 65 8.64 -4.55 -4.05
CA LEU A 65 8.11 -4.64 -5.40
C LEU A 65 8.45 -3.36 -6.14
N GLY A 66 9.02 -3.49 -7.31
CA GLY A 66 9.39 -2.37 -8.14
C GLY A 66 9.34 -2.67 -9.63
N SER A 67 9.78 -1.70 -10.42
CA SER A 67 9.77 -1.78 -11.89
C SER A 67 10.57 -2.96 -12.47
N GLU A 68 11.50 -3.52 -11.69
CA GLU A 68 12.32 -4.66 -12.12
C GLU A 68 11.86 -6.00 -11.54
N GLY A 69 10.73 -6.05 -10.82
CA GLY A 69 10.12 -7.26 -10.26
C GLY A 69 10.07 -7.28 -8.74
N VAL A 70 10.04 -8.48 -8.19
CA VAL A 70 9.98 -8.74 -6.75
C VAL A 70 11.37 -8.94 -6.20
N PHE A 71 11.66 -8.31 -5.07
CA PHE A 71 12.93 -8.42 -4.36
C PHE A 71 12.70 -8.89 -2.93
N LEU A 72 13.66 -9.64 -2.41
CA LEU A 72 13.72 -10.04 -1.01
C LEU A 72 15.03 -9.59 -0.39
N TYR A 73 14.94 -9.01 0.81
CA TYR A 73 16.11 -8.58 1.57
C TYR A 73 16.80 -9.77 2.22
N ASP A 74 18.11 -9.86 2.00
CA ASP A 74 19.01 -10.78 2.67
C ASP A 74 19.75 -10.04 3.80
N ALA A 75 19.37 -10.32 5.03
CA ALA A 75 19.94 -9.67 6.20
C ALA A 75 21.39 -10.13 6.50
N VAL A 76 21.83 -11.28 5.97
CA VAL A 76 23.19 -11.80 6.18
C VAL A 76 24.18 -11.03 5.30
N ASN A 77 23.81 -10.84 4.02
CA ASN A 77 24.66 -10.16 3.06
C ASN A 77 24.33 -8.65 2.96
N ASP A 78 23.34 -8.17 3.70
CA ASP A 78 22.85 -6.78 3.70
C ASP A 78 22.57 -6.25 2.29
N THR A 79 21.79 -7.02 1.51
CA THR A 79 21.45 -6.72 0.13
C THR A 79 20.05 -7.22 -0.24
N PHE A 80 19.51 -6.74 -1.37
CA PHE A 80 18.31 -7.28 -1.98
C PHE A 80 18.67 -8.16 -3.17
N TYR A 81 18.02 -9.31 -3.30
CA TYR A 81 18.09 -10.17 -4.48
C TYR A 81 16.71 -10.30 -5.12
N ARG A 82 16.70 -10.54 -6.43
CA ARG A 82 15.46 -10.74 -7.19
C ARG A 82 14.87 -12.12 -6.88
N ALA A 83 13.60 -12.14 -6.54
CA ALA A 83 12.89 -13.37 -6.23
C ALA A 83 12.56 -14.17 -7.51
N CYS A 84 12.72 -15.51 -7.40
CA CYS A 84 12.46 -16.45 -8.46
C CYS A 84 11.41 -17.49 -8.04
N ASP A 85 10.70 -18.05 -9.02
CA ASP A 85 9.84 -19.22 -8.81
C ASP A 85 10.66 -20.52 -8.68
N LEU A 86 9.96 -21.64 -8.48
CA LEU A 86 10.58 -22.97 -8.36
C LEU A 86 11.38 -23.40 -9.60
N ASN A 87 11.15 -22.79 -10.75
CA ASN A 87 11.83 -23.09 -12.02
C ASN A 87 12.99 -22.11 -12.28
N GLY A 88 13.29 -21.21 -11.35
CA GLY A 88 14.30 -20.18 -11.50
C GLY A 88 13.88 -18.98 -12.35
N ASN A 89 12.60 -18.86 -12.70
CA ASN A 89 12.11 -17.70 -13.45
C ASN A 89 11.91 -16.52 -12.50
N LEU A 90 12.35 -15.35 -12.94
CA LEU A 90 12.10 -14.10 -12.22
C LEU A 90 10.60 -13.82 -12.16
N ILE A 91 10.13 -13.38 -10.97
CA ILE A 91 8.74 -13.04 -10.76
C ILE A 91 8.50 -11.60 -11.18
N SER A 92 7.58 -11.42 -12.12
CA SER A 92 7.03 -10.11 -12.45
C SER A 92 5.69 -9.95 -11.76
N ALA A 93 5.61 -9.00 -10.86
CA ALA A 93 4.38 -8.66 -10.13
C ALA A 93 4.23 -7.15 -10.03
N SER A 94 3.01 -6.71 -9.78
CA SER A 94 2.65 -5.30 -9.57
C SER A 94 1.93 -5.09 -8.23
N SER A 95 1.73 -6.16 -7.45
CA SER A 95 1.09 -6.06 -6.14
C SER A 95 1.50 -7.20 -5.21
N ILE A 96 1.59 -6.91 -3.91
CA ILE A 96 1.88 -7.84 -2.82
C ILE A 96 0.70 -7.85 -1.85
N CYS A 97 0.31 -9.04 -1.37
CA CYS A 97 -0.66 -9.20 -0.31
C CYS A 97 -0.16 -10.22 0.72
N LEU A 98 -0.04 -9.79 1.97
CA LEU A 98 0.31 -10.67 3.10
C LEU A 98 -0.85 -11.60 3.43
N TRP A 99 -0.51 -12.87 3.75
CA TRP A 99 -1.46 -13.89 4.12
C TRP A 99 -0.98 -14.71 5.32
N ASP A 100 -1.90 -15.47 5.95
CA ASP A 100 -1.59 -16.21 7.16
C ASP A 100 -0.49 -17.28 6.99
N ASP A 101 -0.38 -17.87 5.82
CA ASP A 101 0.56 -18.96 5.50
C ASP A 101 1.56 -18.62 4.40
N GLY A 102 1.62 -17.33 3.96
CA GLY A 102 2.52 -16.91 2.90
C GLY A 102 2.35 -15.47 2.44
N VAL A 103 2.87 -15.19 1.28
CA VAL A 103 2.76 -13.89 0.61
C VAL A 103 2.29 -14.13 -0.83
N PHE A 104 1.26 -13.41 -1.25
CA PHE A 104 0.78 -13.44 -2.63
C PHE A 104 1.39 -12.29 -3.45
N PHE A 105 1.75 -12.60 -4.68
CA PHE A 105 2.26 -11.64 -5.66
C PHE A 105 1.38 -11.68 -6.90
N GLY A 106 0.73 -10.56 -7.21
CA GLY A 106 -0.13 -10.39 -8.38
C GLY A 106 0.59 -9.73 -9.53
N GLY A 107 0.52 -10.33 -10.71
CA GLY A 107 1.13 -9.81 -11.92
C GLY A 107 0.18 -9.90 -13.13
N PHE A 108 0.76 -9.95 -14.30
CA PHE A 108 0.01 -10.07 -15.53
C PHE A 108 -0.53 -11.50 -15.70
N ASP A 109 -1.85 -11.66 -15.60
CA ASP A 109 -2.58 -12.95 -15.69
C ASP A 109 -2.07 -14.06 -14.75
N LYS A 110 -1.25 -13.70 -13.74
CA LYS A 110 -0.62 -14.67 -12.84
C LYS A 110 -0.68 -14.22 -11.39
N LEU A 111 -0.93 -15.17 -10.53
CA LEU A 111 -0.85 -15.05 -9.09
C LEU A 111 0.18 -16.05 -8.58
N TYR A 112 1.22 -15.56 -7.93
CA TYR A 112 2.25 -16.38 -7.28
C TYR A 112 2.03 -16.37 -5.77
N LYS A 113 2.53 -17.42 -5.09
CA LYS A 113 2.53 -17.51 -3.64
C LYS A 113 3.91 -17.92 -3.13
N TYR A 114 4.45 -17.15 -2.20
CA TYR A 114 5.51 -17.58 -1.30
C TYR A 114 4.87 -18.30 -0.13
N ASP A 115 5.29 -19.53 0.12
CA ASP A 115 4.78 -20.36 1.20
C ASP A 115 5.77 -20.37 2.37
N TYR A 116 5.30 -19.96 3.55
CA TYR A 116 6.16 -19.86 4.76
C TYR A 116 6.73 -21.19 5.23
N LYS A 117 6.05 -22.29 4.97
CA LYS A 117 6.49 -23.62 5.40
C LYS A 117 7.64 -24.15 4.54
N THR A 118 7.58 -23.90 3.25
CA THR A 118 8.59 -24.39 2.30
C THR A 118 9.68 -23.39 2.00
N GLY A 119 9.44 -22.09 2.26
CA GLY A 119 10.33 -21.00 1.90
C GLY A 119 10.47 -20.80 0.39
N LYS A 120 9.49 -21.23 -0.39
CA LYS A 120 9.55 -21.22 -1.86
C LYS A 120 8.40 -20.45 -2.48
N ILE A 121 8.64 -19.88 -3.66
CA ILE A 121 7.62 -19.21 -4.47
C ILE A 121 7.21 -20.13 -5.60
N ALA A 122 5.90 -20.31 -5.77
CA ALA A 122 5.33 -21.07 -6.88
C ALA A 122 4.22 -20.28 -7.57
N LEU A 123 3.97 -20.60 -8.84
CA LEU A 123 2.76 -20.17 -9.51
C LEU A 123 1.56 -20.77 -8.78
N PHE A 124 0.78 -19.90 -8.15
CA PHE A 124 -0.44 -20.31 -7.45
C PHE A 124 -1.58 -20.51 -8.45
N ARG A 125 -1.74 -19.56 -9.40
CA ARG A 125 -2.79 -19.61 -10.38
C ARG A 125 -2.51 -18.71 -11.60
N SER A 126 -2.98 -19.16 -12.78
CA SER A 126 -3.20 -18.30 -13.93
C SER A 126 -4.65 -17.80 -13.92
N ILE A 127 -4.84 -16.50 -14.10
CA ILE A 127 -6.16 -15.89 -14.21
C ILE A 127 -6.55 -15.92 -15.68
N THR A 128 -7.38 -16.89 -16.04
CA THR A 128 -7.94 -16.98 -17.39
C THR A 128 -9.18 -16.09 -17.46
N SER A 129 -9.07 -14.96 -18.11
CA SER A 129 -10.19 -14.11 -18.50
C SER A 129 -10.14 -13.88 -20.01
N ASN A 130 -11.29 -13.54 -20.59
CA ASN A 130 -11.35 -13.14 -22.01
C ASN A 130 -10.60 -11.83 -22.30
N ILE A 131 -10.17 -11.14 -21.26
CA ILE A 131 -9.37 -9.92 -21.27
C ILE A 131 -8.09 -10.22 -20.49
N LYS A 132 -6.95 -9.85 -21.04
CA LYS A 132 -5.66 -9.91 -20.33
C LYS A 132 -5.76 -9.07 -19.06
N PHE A 133 -5.85 -9.74 -17.91
CA PHE A 133 -6.09 -9.08 -16.61
C PHE A 133 -4.78 -8.86 -15.89
N GLN A 134 -4.29 -7.62 -15.92
CA GLN A 134 -3.16 -7.22 -15.10
C GLN A 134 -3.65 -6.90 -13.67
N ILE A 135 -3.17 -7.66 -12.69
CA ILE A 135 -3.43 -7.35 -11.29
C ILE A 135 -2.59 -6.13 -10.92
N THR A 136 -3.22 -5.00 -10.66
CA THR A 136 -2.53 -3.80 -10.19
C THR A 136 -2.48 -3.74 -8.67
N ASP A 137 -3.48 -4.31 -8.00
CA ASP A 137 -3.59 -4.29 -6.56
C ASP A 137 -4.19 -5.60 -6.04
N LEU A 138 -3.68 -6.07 -4.89
CA LEU A 138 -4.16 -7.25 -4.17
C LEU A 138 -4.53 -6.87 -2.75
N TYR A 139 -5.70 -7.33 -2.31
CA TYR A 139 -6.17 -7.13 -0.94
C TYR A 139 -6.74 -8.42 -0.36
N ARG A 140 -6.65 -8.56 0.95
CA ARG A 140 -7.37 -9.61 1.66
C ARG A 140 -8.84 -9.19 1.79
N PHE A 141 -9.75 -9.92 1.16
CA PHE A 141 -11.18 -9.63 1.26
C PHE A 141 -11.79 -10.27 2.52
N ASP A 142 -11.46 -11.54 2.75
CA ASP A 142 -11.83 -12.29 3.95
C ASP A 142 -10.78 -13.38 4.23
N SER A 143 -11.08 -14.31 5.14
CA SER A 143 -10.16 -15.39 5.53
C SER A 143 -9.77 -16.34 4.39
N HIS A 144 -10.52 -16.37 3.28
CA HIS A 144 -10.32 -17.31 2.18
C HIS A 144 -10.35 -16.67 0.80
N THR A 145 -10.60 -15.36 0.74
CA THR A 145 -10.82 -14.66 -0.54
C THR A 145 -9.82 -13.53 -0.71
N LEU A 146 -9.11 -13.52 -1.82
CA LEU A 146 -8.33 -12.39 -2.31
C LEU A 146 -9.20 -11.52 -3.21
N LEU A 147 -9.05 -10.22 -3.09
CA LEU A 147 -9.52 -9.25 -4.07
C LEU A 147 -8.33 -8.90 -4.97
N ALA A 148 -8.43 -9.22 -6.24
CA ALA A 148 -7.46 -8.86 -7.28
C ALA A 148 -8.06 -7.74 -8.13
N ALA A 149 -7.49 -6.55 -8.07
CA ALA A 149 -7.98 -5.38 -8.78
C ALA A 149 -7.14 -5.07 -10.01
N ASN A 150 -7.81 -4.58 -11.03
CA ASN A 150 -7.21 -3.83 -12.13
C ASN A 150 -7.86 -2.45 -12.15
N ARG A 151 -7.05 -1.41 -12.03
CA ARG A 151 -7.54 -0.03 -11.83
C ARG A 151 -8.49 0.46 -12.90
N TRP A 152 -8.40 -0.08 -14.13
CA TRP A 152 -9.20 0.38 -15.27
C TRP A 152 -10.37 -0.53 -15.61
N VAL A 153 -10.25 -1.83 -15.33
CA VAL A 153 -11.21 -2.85 -15.78
C VAL A 153 -12.19 -3.25 -14.68
N GLY A 154 -11.73 -3.20 -13.43
CA GLY A 154 -12.51 -3.62 -12.27
C GLY A 154 -11.74 -4.61 -11.39
N ALA A 155 -12.43 -5.43 -10.61
CA ALA A 155 -11.79 -6.37 -9.70
C ALA A 155 -12.51 -7.72 -9.67
N LEU A 156 -11.75 -8.74 -9.30
CA LEU A 156 -12.21 -10.12 -9.11
C LEU A 156 -11.97 -10.56 -7.67
N LEU A 157 -12.91 -11.30 -7.12
CA LEU A 157 -12.73 -12.06 -5.89
C LEU A 157 -12.27 -13.47 -6.27
N ILE A 158 -11.18 -13.92 -5.62
CA ILE A 158 -10.55 -15.22 -5.88
C ILE A 158 -10.59 -16.02 -4.57
N ASP A 159 -11.36 -17.11 -4.54
CA ASP A 159 -11.30 -18.07 -3.43
C ASP A 159 -9.96 -18.83 -3.50
N ILE A 160 -9.11 -18.67 -2.47
CA ILE A 160 -7.76 -19.26 -2.47
C ILE A 160 -7.75 -20.77 -2.30
N ARG A 161 -8.82 -21.40 -1.83
CA ARG A 161 -8.92 -22.85 -1.63
C ARG A 161 -9.33 -23.57 -2.93
N THR A 162 -10.33 -23.00 -3.61
CA THR A 162 -10.92 -23.59 -4.81
C THR A 162 -10.40 -22.96 -6.10
N GLY A 163 -9.93 -21.71 -5.96
CA GLY A 163 -9.54 -20.85 -7.06
C GLY A 163 -10.72 -20.35 -7.90
N HIS A 164 -11.94 -20.50 -7.43
CA HIS A 164 -13.11 -19.94 -8.09
C HIS A 164 -13.02 -18.41 -8.08
N THR A 165 -13.39 -17.79 -9.21
CA THR A 165 -13.40 -16.34 -9.37
C THR A 165 -14.82 -15.82 -9.54
N ARG A 166 -15.10 -14.64 -8.99
CA ARG A 166 -16.36 -13.92 -9.17
C ARG A 166 -16.11 -12.41 -9.15
N ASP A 167 -17.01 -11.64 -9.74
CA ASP A 167 -16.91 -10.18 -9.72
C ASP A 167 -17.13 -9.64 -8.30
N VAL A 168 -16.48 -8.50 -8.01
CA VAL A 168 -16.78 -7.73 -6.79
C VAL A 168 -18.18 -7.14 -6.88
N PRO A 169 -18.88 -7.02 -5.74
CA PRO A 169 -20.27 -6.51 -5.73
C PRO A 169 -20.39 -4.98 -5.80
N PHE A 170 -19.31 -4.25 -6.08
CA PHE A 170 -19.30 -2.78 -6.17
C PHE A 170 -18.45 -2.29 -7.35
N ASP A 171 -18.68 -1.04 -7.77
CA ASP A 171 -17.88 -0.44 -8.85
C ASP A 171 -16.47 -0.07 -8.36
N CYS A 172 -15.47 -0.64 -8.99
CA CYS A 172 -14.06 -0.42 -8.70
C CYS A 172 -13.24 -0.10 -9.95
N ARG A 173 -13.88 0.50 -10.97
CA ARG A 173 -13.20 1.03 -12.16
C ARG A 173 -12.66 2.43 -11.90
N ASP A 174 -11.55 2.77 -12.55
CA ASP A 174 -10.86 4.05 -12.41
C ASP A 174 -10.48 4.38 -10.94
N VAL A 175 -10.16 3.35 -10.17
CA VAL A 175 -9.81 3.47 -8.75
C VAL A 175 -8.31 3.72 -8.58
N VAL A 176 -7.97 4.72 -7.77
CA VAL A 176 -6.57 5.05 -7.44
C VAL A 176 -6.04 4.12 -6.36
N THR A 177 -6.79 3.93 -5.28
CA THR A 177 -6.43 3.03 -4.18
C THR A 177 -7.67 2.46 -3.50
N MET A 178 -7.50 1.36 -2.79
CA MET A 178 -8.50 0.71 -1.96
C MET A 178 -7.96 0.42 -0.57
N LEU A 179 -8.84 0.37 0.41
CA LEU A 179 -8.53 -0.04 1.78
C LEU A 179 -9.67 -0.90 2.31
N PRO A 180 -9.45 -2.20 2.57
CA PRO A 180 -10.31 -2.97 3.46
C PRO A 180 -10.10 -2.48 4.89
N ASP A 181 -11.19 -2.11 5.59
CA ASP A 181 -11.10 -1.72 6.99
C ASP A 181 -11.26 -2.92 7.95
N SER A 182 -10.96 -2.70 9.22
CA SER A 182 -11.08 -3.72 10.27
C SER A 182 -12.52 -4.21 10.51
N LYS A 183 -13.53 -3.46 10.05
CA LYS A 183 -14.97 -3.78 10.14
C LYS A 183 -15.47 -4.56 8.91
N GLY A 184 -14.62 -4.80 7.93
CA GLY A 184 -14.93 -5.52 6.68
C GLY A 184 -15.63 -4.66 5.63
N ASN A 185 -15.50 -3.35 5.71
CA ASN A 185 -15.91 -2.45 4.64
C ASN A 185 -14.75 -2.20 3.68
N PHE A 186 -15.08 -1.68 2.50
CA PHE A 186 -14.12 -1.31 1.46
C PHE A 186 -14.21 0.18 1.18
N TRP A 187 -13.11 0.87 1.45
CA TRP A 187 -12.91 2.27 1.11
C TRP A 187 -12.24 2.32 -0.26
N VAL A 188 -12.89 2.99 -1.20
CA VAL A 188 -12.49 3.04 -2.61
C VAL A 188 -12.35 4.50 -3.01
N THR A 189 -11.31 4.82 -3.76
CA THR A 189 -11.05 6.20 -4.23
C THR A 189 -11.12 6.27 -5.76
N PRO A 190 -12.31 6.43 -6.35
CA PRO A 190 -12.42 6.65 -7.78
C PRO A 190 -11.75 7.97 -8.15
N TYR A 191 -11.06 8.01 -9.29
CA TYR A 191 -10.28 9.18 -9.71
C TYR A 191 -11.14 10.45 -9.73
N CYS A 192 -10.68 11.50 -9.07
CA CYS A 192 -11.35 12.80 -8.93
C CYS A 192 -12.75 12.79 -8.27
N LYS A 193 -13.15 11.70 -7.59
CA LYS A 193 -14.49 11.60 -6.98
C LYS A 193 -14.48 11.53 -5.45
N GLY A 194 -13.31 11.67 -4.83
CA GLY A 194 -13.16 11.56 -3.37
C GLY A 194 -13.11 10.12 -2.91
N VAL A 195 -13.82 9.80 -1.82
CA VAL A 195 -13.79 8.48 -1.17
C VAL A 195 -15.19 7.91 -1.07
N GLN A 196 -15.34 6.63 -1.37
CA GLN A 196 -16.57 5.86 -1.24
C GLN A 196 -16.36 4.68 -0.31
N CYS A 197 -17.30 4.43 0.57
CA CYS A 197 -17.29 3.30 1.50
C CYS A 197 -18.38 2.31 1.13
N TYR A 198 -18.03 1.06 0.87
CA TYR A 198 -18.91 -0.04 0.59
C TYR A 198 -18.84 -1.10 1.68
N ASN A 199 -19.96 -1.73 2.03
CA ASN A 199 -19.90 -2.92 2.84
C ASN A 199 -19.50 -4.16 2.00
N LYS A 200 -19.24 -5.28 2.67
CA LYS A 200 -18.87 -6.57 2.03
C LYS A 200 -19.89 -7.10 1.01
N ASN A 201 -21.13 -6.64 1.07
CA ASN A 201 -22.20 -7.04 0.14
C ASN A 201 -22.34 -6.08 -1.04
N GLY A 202 -21.46 -5.07 -1.15
CA GLY A 202 -21.46 -4.09 -2.23
C GLY A 202 -22.44 -2.93 -2.08
N LYS A 203 -23.08 -2.80 -0.91
CA LYS A 203 -23.93 -1.64 -0.64
C LYS A 203 -23.06 -0.43 -0.34
N LEU A 204 -23.24 0.65 -1.11
CA LEU A 204 -22.64 1.95 -0.82
C LEU A 204 -23.21 2.48 0.51
N LEU A 205 -22.32 2.74 1.46
CA LEU A 205 -22.68 3.26 2.79
C LEU A 205 -22.54 4.78 2.81
N HIS A 206 -21.40 5.29 2.37
CA HIS A 206 -21.05 6.71 2.42
C HIS A 206 -20.23 7.13 1.20
N THR A 207 -20.33 8.41 0.87
CA THR A 207 -19.45 9.09 -0.09
C THR A 207 -18.98 10.40 0.52
N TYR A 208 -17.67 10.65 0.45
CA TYR A 208 -17.03 11.87 0.95
C TYR A 208 -16.30 12.58 -0.18
N HIS A 209 -16.60 13.85 -0.40
CA HIS A 209 -15.97 14.71 -1.39
C HIS A 209 -16.03 16.17 -0.95
N THR A 210 -15.38 17.05 -1.68
CA THR A 210 -15.29 18.50 -1.34
C THR A 210 -16.64 19.21 -1.24
N GLY A 211 -17.70 18.66 -1.83
CA GLY A 211 -19.05 19.24 -1.79
C GLY A 211 -19.90 18.81 -0.60
N ASN A 212 -19.51 17.77 0.16
CA ASN A 212 -20.32 17.24 1.28
C ASN A 212 -19.52 16.94 2.55
N SER A 213 -18.23 17.22 2.57
CA SER A 213 -17.35 16.97 3.71
C SER A 213 -16.29 18.06 3.84
N SER A 214 -15.47 17.99 4.89
CA SER A 214 -14.33 18.90 5.08
C SER A 214 -13.14 18.60 4.16
N MET A 215 -13.22 17.60 3.29
CA MET A 215 -12.17 17.30 2.31
C MET A 215 -11.88 18.52 1.43
N GLN A 216 -10.60 18.81 1.22
CA GLN A 216 -10.17 19.92 0.39
C GLN A 216 -9.72 19.50 -1.02
N SER A 217 -9.70 18.20 -1.31
CA SER A 217 -9.42 17.63 -2.64
C SER A 217 -10.19 16.35 -2.86
N ASN A 218 -10.66 16.14 -4.09
CA ASN A 218 -11.25 14.89 -4.54
C ASN A 218 -10.21 13.93 -5.16
N ILE A 219 -8.95 14.36 -5.29
CA ILE A 219 -7.86 13.52 -5.75
C ILE A 219 -7.20 12.90 -4.52
N VAL A 220 -7.50 11.64 -4.28
CA VAL A 220 -6.98 10.85 -3.16
C VAL A 220 -5.92 9.90 -3.69
N LEU A 221 -4.75 9.88 -3.05
CA LEU A 221 -3.59 9.08 -3.46
C LEU A 221 -3.32 7.92 -2.52
N ALA A 222 -3.69 8.05 -1.24
CA ALA A 222 -3.43 7.05 -0.22
C ALA A 222 -4.57 6.95 0.79
N LEU A 223 -4.77 5.72 1.30
CA LEU A 223 -5.69 5.44 2.41
C LEU A 223 -4.98 4.59 3.46
N ALA A 224 -5.31 4.80 4.73
CA ALA A 224 -4.96 3.89 5.82
C ALA A 224 -6.03 3.91 6.90
N GLU A 225 -6.14 2.83 7.66
CA GLU A 225 -6.88 2.78 8.91
C GLU A 225 -5.88 2.83 10.07
N TYR A 226 -6.08 3.77 10.99
CA TYR A 226 -5.27 3.88 12.20
C TYR A 226 -6.10 4.48 13.33
N ASP A 227 -6.06 3.85 14.50
CA ASP A 227 -6.77 4.26 15.72
C ASP A 227 -8.28 4.52 15.47
N GLY A 228 -8.94 3.61 14.75
CA GLY A 228 -10.36 3.67 14.42
C GLY A 228 -10.75 4.77 13.42
N HIS A 229 -9.79 5.49 12.86
CA HIS A 229 -10.00 6.55 11.87
C HIS A 229 -9.50 6.13 10.49
N ILE A 230 -10.13 6.69 9.45
CA ILE A 230 -9.67 6.55 8.07
C ILE A 230 -8.85 7.78 7.70
N TRP A 231 -7.59 7.54 7.40
CA TRP A 231 -6.62 8.55 6.99
C TRP A 231 -6.59 8.63 5.46
N ILE A 232 -6.84 9.82 4.94
CA ILE A 232 -7.07 10.08 3.51
C ILE A 232 -5.98 11.04 3.04
N GLY A 233 -4.98 10.53 2.34
CA GLY A 233 -3.90 11.31 1.75
C GLY A 233 -4.30 11.87 0.40
N THR A 234 -4.18 13.18 0.23
CA THR A 234 -4.62 13.87 -0.99
C THR A 234 -3.46 14.42 -1.80
N ASP A 235 -3.74 14.72 -3.07
CA ASP A 235 -2.82 15.47 -3.90
C ASP A 235 -2.95 16.98 -3.64
N GLY A 236 -1.93 17.55 -2.98
CA GLY A 236 -1.75 18.97 -2.76
C GLY A 236 -2.64 19.62 -1.68
N LYS A 237 -3.45 18.85 -0.94
CA LYS A 237 -4.37 19.37 0.10
C LYS A 237 -4.21 18.71 1.46
N GLY A 238 -3.11 17.99 1.69
CA GLY A 238 -2.76 17.38 2.98
C GLY A 238 -3.51 16.09 3.25
N ILE A 239 -3.86 15.89 4.50
CA ILE A 239 -4.48 14.67 5.03
C ILE A 239 -5.84 15.02 5.62
N ALA A 240 -6.88 14.29 5.22
CA ALA A 240 -8.15 14.30 5.93
C ALA A 240 -8.21 13.07 6.85
N VAL A 241 -8.62 13.26 8.09
CA VAL A 241 -8.76 12.21 9.12
C VAL A 241 -10.24 12.08 9.44
N LEU A 242 -10.84 11.00 8.97
CA LEU A 242 -12.27 10.74 9.10
C LEU A 242 -12.53 9.78 10.25
N ASN A 243 -13.41 10.16 11.17
CA ASN A 243 -14.03 9.23 12.09
C ASN A 243 -15.27 8.60 11.43
N PRO A 244 -15.26 7.30 11.07
CA PRO A 244 -16.35 6.67 10.34
C PRO A 244 -17.62 6.43 11.19
N GLU A 245 -17.54 6.57 12.51
CA GLU A 245 -18.68 6.35 13.40
C GLU A 245 -19.61 7.56 13.48
N ASN A 246 -19.04 8.77 13.45
CA ASN A 246 -19.80 10.01 13.58
C ASN A 246 -19.70 10.94 12.37
N ASN A 247 -18.95 10.53 11.33
CA ASN A 247 -18.66 11.28 10.10
C ASN A 247 -17.92 12.62 10.33
N GLN A 248 -17.31 12.81 11.50
CA GLN A 248 -16.45 13.96 11.74
C GLN A 248 -15.13 13.81 10.98
N MET A 249 -14.65 14.91 10.46
CA MET A 249 -13.44 14.93 9.64
C MET A 249 -12.58 16.14 9.98
N ASP A 250 -11.36 15.86 10.41
CA ASP A 250 -10.30 16.85 10.62
C ASP A 250 -9.39 16.91 9.39
N VAL A 251 -8.77 18.06 9.16
CA VAL A 251 -7.86 18.27 8.03
C VAL A 251 -6.52 18.80 8.50
N LEU A 252 -5.47 18.08 8.18
CA LEU A 252 -4.08 18.45 8.45
C LEU A 252 -3.45 18.98 7.17
N THR A 253 -2.84 20.17 7.22
CA THR A 253 -2.21 20.81 6.06
C THR A 253 -0.82 21.33 6.37
N HIS A 254 -0.02 21.51 5.33
CA HIS A 254 1.23 22.26 5.42
C HIS A 254 0.95 23.76 5.48
N ILE A 255 1.50 24.41 6.46
CA ILE A 255 1.45 25.87 6.65
C ILE A 255 2.88 26.40 6.54
N PRO A 256 3.21 27.21 5.51
CA PRO A 256 4.56 27.76 5.36
C PRO A 256 5.01 28.54 6.60
N GLY A 257 6.21 28.18 7.11
CA GLY A 257 6.77 28.82 8.31
C GLY A 257 6.31 28.21 9.64
N ASP A 258 5.36 27.29 9.64
CA ASP A 258 4.93 26.57 10.85
C ASP A 258 5.57 25.16 10.89
N ALA A 259 6.55 25.01 11.80
CA ALA A 259 7.25 23.73 12.02
C ALA A 259 6.35 22.64 12.64
N TYR A 260 5.17 23.00 13.13
CA TYR A 260 4.18 22.07 13.71
C TYR A 260 3.09 21.66 12.70
N SER A 261 3.15 22.15 11.47
CA SER A 261 2.27 21.75 10.39
C SER A 261 2.84 20.58 9.58
N LEU A 262 2.02 19.99 8.67
CA LEU A 262 2.51 18.93 7.79
C LEU A 262 3.74 19.39 6.98
N PRO A 263 4.75 18.52 6.79
CA PRO A 263 5.88 18.83 5.91
C PRO A 263 5.52 18.97 4.42
N SER A 264 4.40 18.37 3.99
CA SER A 264 3.91 18.38 2.61
C SER A 264 2.40 18.20 2.54
N ASN A 265 1.78 18.79 1.51
CA ASN A 265 0.35 18.62 1.21
C ASN A 265 0.07 17.50 0.19
N SER A 266 1.08 16.93 -0.47
CA SER A 266 0.89 15.81 -1.41
C SER A 266 1.38 14.51 -0.78
N ILE A 267 0.43 13.66 -0.38
CA ILE A 267 0.66 12.44 0.37
C ILE A 267 0.45 11.22 -0.52
N LEU A 268 1.49 10.42 -0.70
CA LEU A 268 1.51 9.27 -1.62
C LEU A 268 1.23 7.94 -0.93
N SER A 269 1.58 7.84 0.36
CA SER A 269 1.51 6.57 1.07
C SER A 269 1.35 6.77 2.57
N PHE A 270 0.79 5.75 3.21
CA PHE A 270 0.74 5.63 4.66
C PHE A 270 1.30 4.29 5.12
N TYR A 271 1.83 4.28 6.32
CA TYR A 271 2.12 3.09 7.10
C TYR A 271 1.60 3.30 8.52
N ALA A 272 0.61 2.50 8.90
CA ALA A 272 0.05 2.52 10.25
C ALA A 272 0.90 1.63 11.16
N ASP A 273 1.64 2.24 12.10
CA ASP A 273 2.41 1.53 13.11
C ASP A 273 1.62 1.53 14.42
N PRO A 274 1.17 0.36 14.91
CA PRO A 274 0.33 0.30 16.11
C PRO A 274 0.98 0.89 17.35
N GLU A 275 2.31 0.92 17.43
CA GLU A 275 3.05 1.38 18.60
C GLU A 275 3.53 2.83 18.46
N ASN A 276 3.85 3.26 17.23
CA ASN A 276 4.57 4.50 16.98
C ASN A 276 3.78 5.56 16.20
N GLY A 277 2.50 5.34 15.90
CA GLY A 277 1.67 6.27 15.18
C GLY A 277 1.59 5.99 13.69
N ILE A 278 1.12 6.96 12.91
CA ILE A 278 1.01 6.80 11.47
C ILE A 278 2.15 7.53 10.74
N TRP A 279 2.76 6.84 9.80
CA TRP A 279 3.78 7.40 8.93
C TRP A 279 3.17 7.79 7.59
N ALA A 280 3.59 8.92 7.05
CA ALA A 280 3.18 9.40 5.74
C ALA A 280 4.39 9.62 4.84
N GLY A 281 4.29 9.13 3.60
CA GLY A 281 5.23 9.38 2.52
C GLY A 281 4.71 10.47 1.58
N SER A 282 5.58 11.36 1.17
CA SER A 282 5.21 12.52 0.37
C SER A 282 5.93 12.57 -0.99
N VAL A 283 5.46 13.46 -1.86
CA VAL A 283 6.07 13.69 -3.19
C VAL A 283 7.43 14.38 -3.08
N ARG A 284 7.61 15.31 -2.12
CA ARG A 284 8.78 16.21 -2.11
C ARG A 284 9.45 16.38 -0.74
N SER A 285 8.91 15.80 0.30
CA SER A 285 9.38 16.04 1.68
C SER A 285 9.80 14.76 2.41
N GLY A 286 10.08 13.67 1.67
CA GLY A 286 10.44 12.40 2.27
C GLY A 286 9.29 11.76 3.03
N MET A 287 9.59 11.12 4.15
CA MET A 287 8.61 10.54 5.05
C MET A 287 8.59 11.24 6.41
N PHE A 288 7.45 11.20 7.09
CA PHE A 288 7.27 11.77 8.42
C PHE A 288 6.25 10.99 9.24
N ASN A 289 6.46 10.98 10.56
CA ASN A 289 5.57 10.36 11.52
C ASN A 289 4.61 11.39 12.08
N ILE A 290 3.37 10.99 12.29
CA ILE A 290 2.29 11.78 12.90
C ILE A 290 1.91 11.08 14.23
N LYS A 291 2.20 11.71 15.35
CA LYS A 291 1.88 11.22 16.70
C LYS A 291 0.79 12.05 17.33
#